data_d46ac42c8f346431a7e934d0a426622a
#
_entry.id   d46ac42c8f346431a7e934d0a426622a
#
_cell.length_a   1.000
_cell.length_b   1.000
_cell.length_c   1.000
_cell.angle_alpha   90.00
_cell.angle_beta   90.00
_cell.angle_gamma   90.00
#
_symmetry.space_group_name_H-M   'P 1'
#
loop_
_entity.id
_entity.type
_entity.pdbx_description
1 polymer ?
#
loop_
_entity_poly.entity_id
_entity_poly.type
_entity_poly.pdbx_seq_one_letter_code
_entity_poly.pdbx_strand_id
1 'polypeptide(L)'
;MEIIVSKAARQDLVQIRQYIAVELCNSTTAARIIHLLKESILSLTSFPERGRPLDALLSIHTEYRYSLCEHYCIFYLCSDGKMTVVRILHQRQNDLQILFKET
;
A
#
# COMPACT_ATOMS: atom_id res chain seq x y z
N MET A 1 -12.86 5.67 -11.35
CA MET A 1 -12.00 4.47 -11.24
C MET A 1 -12.40 3.69 -10.00
N GLU A 2 -12.67 2.42 -10.17
CA GLU A 2 -13.04 1.55 -9.06
C GLU A 2 -11.81 1.16 -8.25
N ILE A 3 -11.94 1.15 -6.92
CA ILE A 3 -10.86 0.75 -6.02
C ILE A 3 -11.12 -0.66 -5.52
N ILE A 4 -10.14 -1.53 -5.66
CA ILE A 4 -10.17 -2.87 -5.09
C ILE A 4 -9.00 -2.97 -4.12
N VAL A 5 -9.29 -3.34 -2.88
CA VAL A 5 -8.25 -3.61 -1.88
C VAL A 5 -8.14 -5.12 -1.74
N SER A 6 -6.98 -5.68 -2.06
CA SER A 6 -6.79 -7.13 -2.01
C SER A 6 -6.95 -7.64 -0.57
N LYS A 7 -7.19 -8.94 -0.44
CA LYS A 7 -7.26 -9.57 0.88
C LYS A 7 -5.97 -9.35 1.66
N ALA A 8 -4.83 -9.51 1.01
CA ALA A 8 -3.52 -9.31 1.66
C ALA A 8 -3.35 -7.86 2.12
N ALA A 9 -3.76 -6.88 1.30
CA ALA A 9 -3.66 -5.47 1.67
C ALA A 9 -4.58 -5.13 2.85
N ARG A 10 -5.78 -5.72 2.88
CA ARG A 10 -6.69 -5.53 4.02
C ARG A 10 -6.10 -6.09 5.30
N GLN A 11 -5.46 -7.26 5.21
CA GLN A 11 -4.77 -7.84 6.35
C GLN A 11 -3.60 -6.96 6.79
N ASP A 12 -2.88 -6.37 5.84
CA ASP A 12 -1.80 -5.44 6.15
C ASP A 12 -2.32 -4.26 6.98
N LEU A 13 -3.46 -3.68 6.58
CA LEU A 13 -4.06 -2.56 7.33
C LEU A 13 -4.42 -2.95 8.75
N VAL A 14 -5.00 -4.13 8.93
CA VAL A 14 -5.35 -4.63 10.26
C VAL A 14 -4.10 -4.80 11.11
N GLN A 15 -3.05 -5.38 10.55
CA GLN A 15 -1.79 -5.61 11.27
C GLN A 15 -1.11 -4.31 11.63
N ILE A 16 -1.11 -3.32 10.72
CA ILE A 16 -0.54 -2.00 10.99
C ILE A 16 -1.27 -1.36 12.17
N ARG A 17 -2.59 -1.37 12.16
CA ARG A 17 -3.38 -0.78 13.23
C ARG A 17 -3.11 -1.47 14.56
N GLN A 18 -3.09 -2.80 14.58
CA GLN A 18 -2.85 -3.55 15.81
C GLN A 18 -1.46 -3.32 16.35
N TYR A 19 -0.46 -3.28 15.48
CA TYR A 19 0.91 -3.02 15.90
C TYR A 19 1.03 -1.68 16.62
N ILE A 20 0.49 -0.62 16.02
CA ILE A 20 0.61 0.72 16.60
C ILE A 20 -0.26 0.84 17.86
N ALA A 21 -1.49 0.34 17.83
CA ALA A 21 -2.42 0.47 18.96
C ALA A 21 -1.97 -0.36 20.14
N VAL A 22 -1.49 -1.58 19.92
CA VAL A 22 -1.19 -2.54 21.00
C VAL A 22 0.30 -2.51 21.33
N GLU A 23 1.17 -2.77 20.35
CA GLU A 23 2.62 -2.86 20.61
C GLU A 23 3.23 -1.53 21.00
N LEU A 24 2.79 -0.44 20.38
CA LEU A 24 3.28 0.90 20.69
C LEU A 24 2.36 1.64 21.66
N CYS A 25 1.28 1.01 22.11
CA CYS A 25 0.31 1.57 23.06
C CYS A 25 -0.19 2.96 22.65
N ASN A 26 -0.49 3.14 21.37
CA ASN A 26 -0.87 4.46 20.86
C ASN A 26 -2.05 4.36 19.88
N SER A 27 -3.27 4.26 20.45
CA SER A 27 -4.49 4.15 19.66
C SER A 27 -4.76 5.38 18.79
N THR A 28 -4.41 6.56 19.26
CA THR A 28 -4.61 7.81 18.51
C THR A 28 -3.74 7.81 17.25
N THR A 29 -2.48 7.44 17.39
CA THR A 29 -1.58 7.34 16.23
C THR A 29 -2.04 6.26 15.28
N ALA A 30 -2.52 5.12 15.79
CA ALA A 30 -3.04 4.05 14.95
C ALA A 30 -4.17 4.55 14.06
N ALA A 31 -5.15 5.24 14.63
CA ALA A 31 -6.28 5.79 13.89
C ALA A 31 -5.81 6.81 12.85
N ARG A 32 -4.86 7.67 13.21
CA ARG A 32 -4.31 8.68 12.30
C ARG A 32 -3.61 8.04 11.10
N ILE A 33 -2.77 7.05 11.33
CA ILE A 33 -2.02 6.39 10.27
C ILE A 33 -2.97 5.66 9.31
N ILE A 34 -3.96 4.94 9.84
CA ILE A 34 -4.94 4.25 8.98
C ILE A 34 -5.72 5.26 8.15
N HIS A 35 -6.12 6.39 8.74
CA HIS A 35 -6.82 7.44 8.00
C HIS A 35 -5.95 7.99 6.86
N LEU A 36 -4.67 8.29 7.14
CA LEU A 36 -3.75 8.80 6.14
C LEU A 36 -3.53 7.81 4.99
N LEU A 37 -3.42 6.52 5.31
CA LEU A 37 -3.28 5.49 4.29
C LEU A 37 -4.51 5.43 3.39
N LYS A 38 -5.71 5.49 3.96
CA LYS A 38 -6.96 5.50 3.19
C LYS A 38 -7.07 6.74 2.31
N GLU A 39 -6.73 7.92 2.84
CA GLU A 39 -6.73 9.16 2.07
C GLU A 39 -5.73 9.09 0.91
N SER A 40 -4.56 8.52 1.15
CA SER A 40 -3.53 8.36 0.13
C SER A 40 -4.03 7.46 -1.00
N ILE A 41 -4.68 6.35 -0.66
CA ILE A 41 -5.26 5.44 -1.65
C ILE A 41 -6.31 6.15 -2.49
N LEU A 42 -7.22 6.91 -1.86
CA LEU A 42 -8.24 7.66 -2.57
C LEU A 42 -7.62 8.69 -3.51
N SER A 43 -6.58 9.38 -3.08
CA SER A 43 -5.94 10.38 -3.91
C SER A 43 -5.25 9.79 -5.13
N LEU A 44 -4.79 8.54 -5.04
CA LEU A 44 -4.18 7.85 -6.18
C LEU A 44 -5.20 7.54 -7.28
N THR A 45 -6.49 7.44 -6.96
CA THR A 45 -7.50 7.22 -8.00
C THR A 45 -7.67 8.43 -8.91
N SER A 46 -7.41 9.63 -8.39
CA SER A 46 -7.46 10.85 -9.20
C SER A 46 -6.18 11.03 -10.04
N PHE A 47 -5.06 10.55 -9.52
CA PHE A 47 -3.76 10.68 -10.18
C PHE A 47 -3.00 9.35 -10.09
N PRO A 48 -3.43 8.32 -10.85
CA PRO A 48 -2.83 6.98 -10.72
C PRO A 48 -1.35 6.93 -11.08
N GLU A 49 -0.88 7.89 -11.87
CA GLU A 49 0.51 7.96 -12.29
C GLU A 49 1.41 8.67 -11.30
N ARG A 50 0.84 9.17 -10.18
CA ARG A 50 1.62 9.82 -9.13
C ARG A 50 2.59 8.85 -8.49
N GLY A 51 2.20 7.58 -8.36
CA GLY A 51 3.09 6.56 -7.83
C GLY A 51 4.22 6.26 -8.80
N ARG A 52 5.33 5.78 -8.28
CA ARG A 52 6.49 5.44 -9.09
C ARG A 52 6.35 4.04 -9.66
N PRO A 53 6.79 3.82 -10.92
CA PRO A 53 6.81 2.47 -11.47
C PRO A 53 7.73 1.56 -10.65
N LEU A 54 7.28 0.34 -10.42
CA LEU A 54 8.09 -0.65 -9.72
C LEU A 54 9.30 -1.06 -10.54
N ASP A 55 9.27 -0.85 -11.84
CA ASP A 55 10.38 -1.07 -12.76
C ASP A 55 11.66 -0.38 -12.30
N ALA A 56 11.53 0.77 -11.60
CA ALA A 56 12.69 1.50 -11.09
C ALA A 56 13.44 0.73 -10.01
N LEU A 57 12.77 -0.22 -9.33
CA LEU A 57 13.35 -1.03 -8.27
C LEU A 57 13.72 -2.44 -8.75
N LEU A 58 13.15 -2.85 -9.87
CA LEU A 58 13.36 -4.17 -10.46
C LEU A 58 14.00 -4.00 -11.83
N SER A 59 14.76 -4.99 -12.24
CA SER A 59 15.37 -4.97 -13.57
C SER A 59 14.43 -5.53 -14.65
N ILE A 60 13.15 -5.69 -14.33
CA ILE A 60 12.15 -6.22 -15.25
C ILE A 60 10.98 -5.26 -15.37
N HIS A 61 10.29 -5.30 -16.50
CA HIS A 61 9.10 -4.49 -16.71
C HIS A 61 7.91 -5.07 -15.92
N THR A 62 7.21 -4.21 -15.19
CA THR A 62 5.97 -4.55 -14.52
C THR A 62 4.99 -3.39 -14.67
N GLU A 63 3.71 -3.65 -14.45
CA GLU A 63 2.69 -2.60 -14.44
C GLU A 63 2.38 -2.10 -13.02
N TYR A 64 3.07 -2.65 -12.03
CA TYR A 64 2.88 -2.23 -10.64
C TYR A 64 3.52 -0.88 -10.38
N ARG A 65 2.89 -0.13 -9.49
CA ARG A 65 3.40 1.15 -9.00
C ARG A 65 3.40 1.14 -7.48
N TYR A 66 4.15 2.04 -6.90
CA TYR A 66 4.16 2.21 -5.44
C TYR A 66 4.11 3.70 -5.09
N SER A 67 3.53 3.98 -3.94
CA SER A 67 3.45 5.33 -3.40
C SER A 67 3.78 5.30 -1.91
N LEU A 68 4.57 6.25 -1.46
CA LEU A 68 4.95 6.34 -0.06
C LEU A 68 3.92 7.15 0.72
N CYS A 69 3.57 6.68 1.90
CA CYS A 69 2.69 7.38 2.83
C CYS A 69 3.21 7.14 4.23
N GLU A 70 3.69 8.17 4.89
CA GLU A 70 4.37 8.07 6.18
C GLU A 70 5.54 7.09 6.08
N HIS A 71 5.58 6.06 6.89
CA HIS A 71 6.62 5.04 6.85
C HIS A 71 6.19 3.80 6.07
N TYR A 72 5.11 3.90 5.28
CA TYR A 72 4.52 2.78 4.58
C TYR A 72 4.59 2.97 3.09
N CYS A 73 4.61 1.85 2.38
CA CYS A 73 4.63 1.82 0.93
C CYS A 73 3.38 1.11 0.44
N ILE A 74 2.61 1.79 -0.41
CA ILE A 74 1.37 1.28 -0.98
C ILE A 74 1.71 0.77 -2.38
N PHE A 75 1.57 -0.54 -2.60
CA PHE A 75 1.77 -1.15 -3.91
C PHE A 75 0.42 -1.32 -4.59
N TYR A 76 0.31 -0.86 -5.81
CA TYR A 76 -0.95 -0.90 -6.53
C TYR A 76 -0.74 -1.13 -8.02
N LEU A 77 -1.84 -1.50 -8.68
CA LEU A 77 -1.88 -1.79 -10.12
C LEU A 77 -3.16 -1.19 -10.68
N CYS A 78 -3.05 -0.48 -11.80
CA CYS A 78 -4.22 0.06 -12.51
C CYS A 78 -4.42 -0.74 -13.79
N SER A 79 -5.61 -1.28 -13.97
CA SER A 79 -5.96 -2.07 -15.15
C SER A 79 -7.48 -2.07 -15.34
N ASP A 80 -7.93 -1.88 -16.57
CA ASP A 80 -9.34 -1.98 -16.94
C ASP A 80 -10.26 -1.07 -16.11
N GLY A 81 -9.81 0.16 -15.86
CA GLY A 81 -10.58 1.14 -15.10
C GLY A 81 -10.66 0.86 -13.61
N LYS A 82 -9.80 -0.03 -13.10
CA LYS A 82 -9.77 -0.41 -11.70
C LYS A 82 -8.38 -0.17 -11.13
N MET A 83 -8.32 0.25 -9.87
CA MET A 83 -7.07 0.33 -9.13
C MET A 83 -7.10 -0.72 -8.03
N THR A 84 -6.20 -1.68 -8.10
CA THR A 84 -6.07 -2.73 -7.09
C THR A 84 -4.90 -2.42 -6.19
N VAL A 85 -5.17 -2.21 -4.91
CA VAL A 85 -4.13 -2.10 -3.89
C VAL A 85 -3.73 -3.51 -3.51
N VAL A 86 -2.50 -3.91 -3.85
CA VAL A 86 -2.06 -5.31 -3.69
C VAL A 86 -1.40 -5.57 -2.34
N ARG A 87 -0.61 -4.63 -1.83
CA ARG A 87 0.01 -4.74 -0.51
C ARG A 87 0.27 -3.35 0.09
N ILE A 88 0.34 -3.28 1.42
CA ILE A 88 0.76 -2.08 2.16
C ILE A 88 1.78 -2.55 3.17
N LEU A 89 3.05 -2.18 2.94
CA LEU A 89 4.16 -2.67 3.75
C LEU A 89 4.93 -1.51 4.36
N HIS A 90 5.46 -1.73 5.58
CA HIS A 90 6.37 -0.77 6.17
C HIS A 90 7.63 -0.68 5.30
N GLN A 91 8.24 0.50 5.19
CA GLN A 91 9.43 0.69 4.35
C GLN A 91 10.56 -0.27 4.72
N ARG A 92 10.67 -0.65 5.99
CA ARG A 92 11.67 -1.63 6.43
C ARG A 92 11.33 -3.04 6.00
N GLN A 93 10.05 -3.31 5.68
CA GLN A 93 9.58 -4.61 5.21
C GLN A 93 9.39 -4.59 3.69
N ASN A 94 9.95 -3.60 3.02
CA ASN A 94 9.80 -3.43 1.59
C ASN A 94 10.62 -4.50 0.85
N ASP A 95 10.22 -5.75 1.03
CA ASP A 95 10.82 -6.91 0.37
C ASP A 95 9.93 -7.25 -0.83
N LEU A 96 10.47 -7.01 -2.01
CA LEU A 96 9.75 -7.27 -3.25
C LEU A 96 9.40 -8.74 -3.42
N GLN A 97 10.14 -9.64 -2.77
CA GLN A 97 9.82 -11.07 -2.80
C GLN A 97 8.51 -11.35 -2.07
N ILE A 98 8.21 -10.62 -0.99
CA ILE A 98 6.93 -10.76 -0.29
C ILE A 98 5.79 -10.40 -1.23
N LEU A 99 5.95 -9.31 -1.98
CA LEU A 99 4.94 -8.84 -2.94
C LEU A 99 4.63 -9.90 -3.99
N PHE A 100 5.65 -10.53 -4.56
CA PHE A 100 5.48 -11.49 -5.64
C PHE A 100 5.12 -12.90 -5.17
N LYS A 101 5.45 -13.24 -3.94
CA LYS A 101 5.07 -14.54 -3.37
C LYS A 101 3.58 -14.67 -3.17
N GLU A 102 2.91 -13.56 -2.92
CA GLU A 102 1.48 -13.53 -2.62
C GLU A 102 0.61 -13.53 -3.87
N THR A 103 1.21 -13.40 -5.03
CA THR A 103 0.50 -13.44 -6.29
C THR A 103 0.64 -14.81 -6.93
#